data_20543d8d755b039d8944a0012a2330d7
#
_entry.id   20543d8d755b039d8944a0012a2330d7
#
_cell.length_a   1.000
_cell.length_b   1.000
_cell.length_c   1.000
_cell.angle_alpha   90.00
_cell.angle_beta   90.00
_cell.angle_gamma   90.00
#
_symmetry.space_group_name_H-M   'P 1'
#
loop_
_entity.id
_entity.type
_entity.pdbx_description
1 polymer ?
#
loop_
_entity_poly.entity_id
_entity_poly.type
_entity_poly.pdbx_seq_one_letter_code
_entity_poly.pdbx_strand_id
1 'polypeptide(L)'
;MNELWMNEIRDVTVLPQTHDVQGKSKDCEQVEVAAPFCAEDQRERIRALEEELAGVRREQAAMQRSLFEAAQIQRRLCAPRQLDSSGFQIAGEIFPVRHLSGDFFKVFELGGSSLGIVVGDIAGKGLSAGIWMPHLLSLIHSCARTHSDPGDAIAAANRELCGGYGEPPLAAVFFARLEEVSGEICYCNAGLPSPVILKRGNGVESLESGGPMLGATAAATFDTGIATMGKGDTLIACSDGVTECENSCEQELGAAGLLKAVGAYSRSSASQTLFSIIGSVLDFADGQALRDDLTLLVVRRVAASSILR
;
A
#
# COMPACT_ATOMS: atom_id res chain seq x y z
N MET A 1 -8.60 -24.83 6.53
CA MET A 1 -8.23 -26.09 5.87
C MET A 1 -6.82 -26.46 6.31
N ASN A 2 -6.60 -26.65 7.62
CA ASN A 2 -5.27 -26.86 8.24
C ASN A 2 -5.34 -27.77 9.47
N GLU A 3 -6.14 -28.85 9.44
CA GLU A 3 -6.25 -29.82 10.54
C GLU A 3 -6.03 -31.28 10.13
N LEU A 4 -5.40 -31.54 9.00
CA LEU A 4 -5.24 -32.91 8.48
C LEU A 4 -3.79 -33.43 8.47
N TRP A 5 -2.81 -32.73 9.07
CA TRP A 5 -1.40 -33.14 9.01
C TRP A 5 -0.72 -33.41 10.36
N MET A 6 -1.46 -33.55 11.46
CA MET A 6 -0.88 -33.76 12.81
C MET A 6 -1.22 -35.08 13.49
N ASN A 7 -1.68 -36.11 12.76
CA ASN A 7 -2.10 -37.37 13.37
C ASN A 7 -1.37 -38.66 12.94
N GLU A 8 -0.20 -38.55 12.27
CA GLU A 8 0.54 -39.75 11.83
C GLU A 8 1.92 -39.97 12.46
N ILE A 9 2.23 -39.38 13.61
CA ILE A 9 3.44 -39.71 14.37
C ILE A 9 3.09 -40.00 15.85
N ARG A 10 2.44 -41.11 16.10
CA ARG A 10 2.42 -41.80 17.40
C ARG A 10 2.10 -43.27 17.16
N ASP A 11 3.12 -44.06 16.95
CA ASP A 11 3.18 -45.44 17.41
C ASP A 11 4.59 -46.00 17.11
N VAL A 12 5.50 -45.75 18.07
CA VAL A 12 6.77 -46.47 18.12
C VAL A 12 6.91 -47.00 19.53
N THR A 13 6.77 -48.31 19.61
CA THR A 13 7.52 -49.25 20.49
C THR A 13 7.07 -49.40 21.93
N VAL A 14 6.49 -50.53 22.19
CA VAL A 14 6.78 -51.31 23.40
C VAL A 14 7.15 -52.73 22.99
N LEU A 15 8.39 -53.13 23.24
CA LEU A 15 8.85 -54.50 23.15
C LEU A 15 8.33 -55.28 24.38
N PRO A 16 7.73 -56.48 24.23
CA PRO A 16 7.46 -57.33 25.33
C PRO A 16 8.68 -58.25 25.64
N GLN A 17 8.95 -58.39 26.92
CA GLN A 17 9.96 -59.27 27.48
C GLN A 17 9.64 -60.76 27.18
N THR A 18 10.70 -61.48 26.92
CA THR A 18 10.74 -62.93 26.74
C THR A 18 10.25 -63.68 27.97
N HIS A 19 9.27 -64.55 27.80
CA HIS A 19 9.06 -65.74 28.64
C HIS A 19 9.04 -66.99 27.75
N ASP A 20 9.96 -67.88 28.07
CA ASP A 20 10.17 -69.19 27.56
C ASP A 20 9.01 -70.12 27.88
N VAL A 21 8.38 -70.76 26.87
CA VAL A 21 7.63 -72.02 27.04
C VAL A 21 7.64 -72.78 25.73
N GLN A 22 8.17 -74.00 25.80
CA GLN A 22 8.28 -75.02 24.80
C GLN A 22 6.97 -75.37 24.09
N GLY A 23 7.02 -75.63 22.77
CA GLY A 23 6.20 -76.63 22.19
C GLY A 23 5.36 -76.26 20.95
N LYS A 24 5.74 -76.86 19.82
CA LYS A 24 4.97 -77.19 18.63
C LYS A 24 4.97 -76.22 17.46
N SER A 25 5.70 -76.66 16.47
CA SER A 25 5.60 -76.27 15.04
C SER A 25 4.16 -76.05 14.57
N LYS A 26 3.92 -74.88 13.91
CA LYS A 26 3.05 -74.73 12.77
C LYS A 26 3.31 -73.43 12.06
N ASP A 27 3.56 -73.57 10.77
CA ASP A 27 3.38 -72.58 9.70
C ASP A 27 3.98 -71.18 9.92
N CYS A 28 5.22 -70.96 9.47
CA CYS A 28 5.71 -69.67 9.09
C CYS A 28 4.88 -69.17 7.92
N GLU A 29 3.87 -68.37 8.14
CA GLU A 29 3.42 -67.38 7.18
C GLU A 29 4.59 -66.45 6.90
N GLN A 30 5.10 -66.50 5.67
CA GLN A 30 6.08 -65.56 5.19
C GLN A 30 5.41 -64.19 5.20
N VAL A 31 5.70 -63.37 6.24
CA VAL A 31 5.51 -61.93 6.18
C VAL A 31 6.44 -61.45 5.07
N GLU A 32 5.90 -61.15 3.94
CA GLU A 32 6.58 -60.48 2.85
C GLU A 32 7.04 -59.13 3.41
N VAL A 33 8.26 -59.11 3.94
CA VAL A 33 8.94 -57.89 4.30
C VAL A 33 9.14 -57.16 2.99
N ALA A 34 8.35 -56.04 2.81
CA ALA A 34 8.49 -55.18 1.64
C ALA A 34 9.96 -54.93 1.42
N ALA A 35 10.45 -55.29 0.21
CA ALA A 35 11.84 -55.20 -0.17
C ALA A 35 12.37 -53.80 0.19
N PRO A 36 13.58 -53.68 0.78
CA PRO A 36 14.16 -52.37 1.09
C PRO A 36 14.22 -51.60 -0.22
N PHE A 37 13.56 -50.42 -0.23
CA PHE A 37 13.63 -49.46 -1.34
C PHE A 37 15.09 -49.36 -1.75
N CYS A 38 15.39 -49.76 -2.99
CA CYS A 38 16.78 -49.82 -3.48
C CYS A 38 17.35 -48.39 -3.34
N ALA A 39 18.52 -48.26 -2.73
CA ALA A 39 19.17 -46.96 -2.54
C ALA A 39 19.36 -46.21 -3.87
N GLU A 40 19.33 -46.91 -4.97
CA GLU A 40 19.39 -46.36 -6.32
C GLU A 40 18.08 -45.66 -6.71
N ASP A 41 16.93 -46.26 -6.44
CA ASP A 41 15.58 -45.67 -6.65
C ASP A 41 15.37 -44.41 -5.84
N GLN A 42 15.87 -44.37 -4.58
CA GLN A 42 15.85 -43.16 -3.77
C GLN A 42 16.73 -42.04 -4.34
N ARG A 43 17.91 -42.38 -4.87
CA ARG A 43 18.80 -41.41 -5.51
C ARG A 43 18.23 -40.82 -6.78
N GLU A 44 17.58 -41.66 -7.62
CA GLU A 44 16.90 -41.18 -8.82
C GLU A 44 15.74 -40.24 -8.46
N ARG A 45 14.96 -40.58 -7.44
CA ARG A 45 13.87 -39.73 -6.96
C ARG A 45 14.34 -38.40 -6.39
N ILE A 46 15.43 -38.40 -5.64
CA ILE A 46 16.06 -37.16 -5.13
C ILE A 46 16.50 -36.28 -6.30
N ARG A 47 17.18 -36.88 -7.31
CA ARG A 47 17.63 -36.11 -8.47
C ARG A 47 16.46 -35.53 -9.28
N ALA A 48 15.39 -36.27 -9.46
CA ALA A 48 14.18 -35.80 -10.15
C ALA A 48 13.54 -34.60 -9.36
N LEU A 49 13.45 -34.69 -8.03
CA LEU A 49 12.93 -33.61 -7.19
C LEU A 49 13.84 -32.38 -7.20
N GLU A 50 15.15 -32.56 -7.23
CA GLU A 50 16.10 -31.46 -7.36
C GLU A 50 15.95 -30.72 -8.70
N GLU A 51 15.77 -31.47 -9.79
CA GLU A 51 15.53 -30.90 -11.14
C GLU A 51 14.19 -30.15 -11.20
N GLU A 52 13.12 -30.71 -10.63
CA GLU A 52 11.81 -30.06 -10.52
C GLU A 52 11.91 -28.77 -9.68
N LEU A 53 12.54 -28.85 -8.51
CA LEU A 53 12.76 -27.70 -7.64
C LEU A 53 13.57 -26.59 -8.35
N ALA A 54 14.60 -26.98 -9.10
CA ALA A 54 15.38 -26.04 -9.90
C ALA A 54 14.55 -25.41 -11.02
N GLY A 55 13.61 -26.15 -11.61
CA GLY A 55 12.62 -25.65 -12.57
C GLY A 55 11.72 -24.58 -11.94
N VAL A 56 11.05 -24.93 -10.84
CA VAL A 56 10.14 -24.04 -10.12
C VAL A 56 10.87 -22.76 -9.66
N ARG A 57 12.09 -22.88 -9.15
CA ARG A 57 12.91 -21.71 -8.75
C ARG A 57 13.24 -20.79 -9.92
N ARG A 58 13.50 -21.33 -11.12
CA ARG A 58 13.74 -20.53 -12.33
C ARG A 58 12.50 -19.77 -12.76
N GLU A 59 11.33 -20.42 -12.75
CA GLU A 59 10.05 -19.80 -13.07
C GLU A 59 9.68 -18.71 -12.07
N GLN A 60 9.85 -18.99 -10.77
CA GLN A 60 9.62 -18.01 -9.72
C GLN A 60 10.54 -16.78 -9.88
N ALA A 61 11.82 -16.98 -10.16
CA ALA A 61 12.76 -15.89 -10.38
C ALA A 61 12.43 -15.07 -11.64
N ALA A 62 11.91 -15.71 -12.71
CA ALA A 62 11.44 -15.00 -13.89
C ALA A 62 10.21 -14.16 -13.60
N MET A 63 9.22 -14.71 -12.87
CA MET A 63 8.02 -14.00 -12.45
C MET A 63 8.34 -12.80 -11.55
N GLN A 64 9.24 -12.97 -10.57
CA GLN A 64 9.70 -11.88 -9.71
C GLN A 64 10.35 -10.75 -10.50
N ARG A 65 11.16 -11.06 -11.52
CA ARG A 65 11.75 -10.04 -12.41
C ARG A 65 10.68 -9.26 -13.15
N SER A 66 9.68 -9.94 -13.73
CA SER A 66 8.57 -9.29 -14.44
C SER A 66 7.75 -8.38 -13.52
N LEU A 67 7.48 -8.82 -12.28
CA LEU A 67 6.80 -7.99 -11.28
C LEU A 67 7.64 -6.78 -10.88
N PHE A 68 8.95 -6.94 -10.75
CA PHE A 68 9.86 -5.82 -10.46
C PHE A 68 9.88 -4.80 -11.60
N GLU A 69 9.91 -5.24 -12.86
CA GLU A 69 9.81 -4.36 -14.04
C GLU A 69 8.48 -3.60 -14.05
N ALA A 70 7.36 -4.28 -13.79
CA ALA A 70 6.05 -3.66 -13.67
C ALA A 70 6.02 -2.59 -12.56
N ALA A 71 6.61 -2.88 -11.40
CA ALA A 71 6.72 -1.93 -10.29
C ALA A 71 7.55 -0.70 -10.66
N GLN A 72 8.62 -0.84 -11.45
CA GLN A 72 9.39 0.30 -11.95
C GLN A 72 8.58 1.21 -12.88
N ILE A 73 7.72 0.61 -13.72
CA ILE A 73 6.80 1.37 -14.58
C ILE A 73 5.77 2.09 -13.73
N GLN A 74 5.15 1.39 -12.77
CA GLN A 74 4.16 1.95 -11.86
C GLN A 74 4.69 3.19 -11.11
N ARG A 75 5.91 3.11 -10.56
CA ARG A 75 6.57 4.24 -9.87
C ARG A 75 6.78 5.45 -10.77
N ARG A 76 6.98 5.26 -12.08
CA ARG A 76 7.12 6.36 -13.05
C ARG A 76 5.80 7.05 -13.37
N LEU A 77 4.66 6.38 -13.14
CA LEU A 77 3.32 6.96 -13.33
C LEU A 77 2.95 7.90 -12.18
N CYS A 78 3.54 7.72 -11.00
CA CYS A 78 3.41 8.63 -9.88
C CYS A 78 4.25 9.90 -10.10
N ALA A 79 3.98 10.96 -9.35
CA ALA A 79 4.74 12.19 -9.40
C ALA A 79 6.22 11.97 -9.03
N PRO A 80 7.13 12.79 -9.51
CA PRO A 80 8.50 12.80 -9.03
C PRO A 80 8.51 13.01 -7.50
N ARG A 81 9.48 12.41 -6.83
CA ARG A 81 9.61 12.46 -5.36
C ARG A 81 9.71 13.88 -4.80
N GLN A 82 10.19 14.81 -5.60
CA GLN A 82 10.28 16.23 -5.28
C GLN A 82 9.87 17.07 -6.49
N LEU A 83 9.04 18.06 -6.24
CA LEU A 83 8.62 19.05 -7.21
C LEU A 83 8.60 20.41 -6.50
N ASP A 84 9.30 21.39 -7.08
CA ASP A 84 9.18 22.78 -6.70
C ASP A 84 8.33 23.50 -7.75
N SER A 85 7.23 24.08 -7.34
CA SER A 85 6.35 24.89 -8.19
C SER A 85 6.14 26.25 -7.54
N SER A 86 5.62 27.22 -8.29
CA SER A 86 5.47 28.65 -7.94
C SER A 86 5.07 28.94 -6.48
N GLY A 87 6.03 28.85 -5.54
CA GLY A 87 5.82 29.09 -4.11
C GLY A 87 5.42 27.85 -3.30
N PHE A 88 5.55 26.64 -3.87
CA PHE A 88 5.29 25.38 -3.19
C PHE A 88 6.46 24.41 -3.34
N GLN A 89 6.78 23.72 -2.26
CA GLN A 89 7.63 22.54 -2.23
C GLN A 89 6.74 21.32 -2.03
N ILE A 90 6.90 20.32 -2.88
CA ILE A 90 6.10 19.09 -2.84
C ILE A 90 7.05 17.92 -2.73
N ALA A 91 6.80 17.02 -1.79
CA ALA A 91 7.54 15.79 -1.61
C ALA A 91 6.57 14.65 -1.33
N GLY A 92 6.76 13.50 -1.98
CA GLY A 92 5.93 12.32 -1.77
C GLY A 92 6.75 11.05 -1.89
N GLU A 93 6.35 10.01 -1.18
CA GLU A 93 6.97 8.68 -1.25
C GLU A 93 5.91 7.60 -1.03
N ILE A 94 6.13 6.45 -1.68
CA ILE A 94 5.35 5.23 -1.52
C ILE A 94 6.31 4.11 -1.12
N PHE A 95 6.02 3.43 -0.02
CA PHE A 95 6.70 2.23 0.43
C PHE A 95 5.77 1.03 0.25
N PRO A 96 5.85 0.31 -0.86
CA PRO A 96 5.00 -0.83 -1.11
C PRO A 96 5.44 -2.02 -0.25
N VAL A 97 4.49 -2.69 0.38
CA VAL A 97 4.72 -3.96 1.11
C VAL A 97 4.96 -5.11 0.14
N ARG A 98 4.40 -5.03 -1.07
CA ARG A 98 4.60 -5.99 -2.16
C ARG A 98 5.29 -5.31 -3.34
N HIS A 99 5.52 -6.07 -4.42
CA HIS A 99 6.14 -5.49 -5.63
C HIS A 99 5.31 -4.37 -6.24
N LEU A 100 4.00 -4.55 -6.34
CA LEU A 100 3.03 -3.58 -6.85
C LEU A 100 2.20 -3.05 -5.70
N SER A 101 1.94 -1.74 -5.72
CA SER A 101 1.15 -1.00 -4.73
C SER A 101 -0.24 -0.69 -5.28
N GLY A 102 -1.27 -0.72 -4.40
CA GLY A 102 -2.57 -0.11 -4.63
C GLY A 102 -2.55 1.39 -4.42
N ASP A 103 -1.61 1.84 -3.60
CA ASP A 103 -1.40 3.24 -3.28
C ASP A 103 -0.82 4.03 -4.44
N PHE A 104 -1.22 5.27 -4.54
CA PHE A 104 -0.69 6.21 -5.52
C PHE A 104 -0.78 7.66 -5.03
N PHE A 105 0.09 8.50 -5.55
CA PHE A 105 -0.09 9.95 -5.53
C PHE A 105 0.36 10.54 -6.86
N LYS A 106 -0.19 11.68 -7.20
CA LYS A 106 0.26 12.46 -8.35
C LYS A 106 -0.01 13.94 -8.16
N VAL A 107 0.89 14.75 -8.69
CA VAL A 107 0.71 16.20 -8.86
C VAL A 107 0.81 16.50 -10.33
N PHE A 108 -0.10 17.30 -10.86
CA PHE A 108 -0.18 17.64 -12.28
C PHE A 108 -0.77 19.03 -12.48
N GLU A 109 -0.40 19.67 -13.58
CA GLU A 109 -0.93 20.98 -13.96
C GLU A 109 -2.36 20.85 -14.48
N LEU A 110 -3.25 21.74 -14.01
CA LEU A 110 -4.64 21.85 -14.46
C LEU A 110 -4.87 23.04 -15.41
N GLY A 111 -3.79 23.80 -15.70
CA GLY A 111 -3.82 25.02 -16.49
C GLY A 111 -3.95 26.28 -15.61
N GLY A 112 -3.55 27.42 -16.14
CA GLY A 112 -3.41 28.65 -15.35
C GLY A 112 -2.32 28.50 -14.27
N SER A 113 -2.66 28.87 -13.03
CA SER A 113 -1.78 28.72 -11.86
C SER A 113 -2.35 27.65 -10.91
N SER A 114 -2.99 26.60 -11.44
CA SER A 114 -3.66 25.58 -10.65
C SER A 114 -2.96 24.23 -10.77
N LEU A 115 -2.68 23.60 -9.63
CA LEU A 115 -2.17 22.24 -9.53
C LEU A 115 -3.29 21.28 -9.08
N GLY A 116 -3.37 20.13 -9.74
CA GLY A 116 -4.12 18.97 -9.24
C GLY A 116 -3.22 18.13 -8.35
N ILE A 117 -3.71 17.79 -7.17
CA ILE A 117 -3.06 16.92 -6.19
C ILE A 117 -4.00 15.74 -5.95
N VAL A 118 -3.52 14.52 -6.16
CA VAL A 118 -4.26 13.30 -5.86
C VAL A 118 -3.42 12.37 -5.01
N VAL A 119 -4.04 11.79 -3.99
CA VAL A 119 -3.52 10.67 -3.19
C VAL A 119 -4.63 9.64 -3.12
N GLY A 120 -4.31 8.38 -3.26
CA GLY A 120 -5.33 7.33 -3.19
C GLY A 120 -4.74 5.98 -2.83
N ASP A 121 -5.64 5.12 -2.39
CA ASP A 121 -5.41 3.72 -2.10
C ASP A 121 -6.54 2.88 -2.67
N ILE A 122 -6.19 1.81 -3.37
CA ILE A 122 -7.14 0.86 -3.98
C ILE A 122 -7.21 -0.38 -3.11
N ALA A 123 -8.42 -0.70 -2.63
CA ALA A 123 -8.67 -1.87 -1.81
C ALA A 123 -8.15 -3.16 -2.46
N GLY A 124 -7.34 -3.89 -1.71
CA GLY A 124 -6.65 -5.10 -2.17
C GLY A 124 -5.16 -4.86 -2.35
N LYS A 125 -4.42 -5.94 -2.59
CA LYS A 125 -2.94 -5.88 -2.62
C LYS A 125 -2.38 -6.63 -3.82
N GLY A 126 -1.26 -6.15 -4.34
CA GLY A 126 -0.50 -6.80 -5.39
C GLY A 126 -1.00 -6.51 -6.80
N LEU A 127 -1.09 -7.54 -7.66
CA LEU A 127 -1.27 -7.36 -9.11
C LEU A 127 -2.61 -6.68 -9.45
N SER A 128 -3.71 -7.06 -8.80
CA SER A 128 -5.04 -6.51 -9.10
C SER A 128 -5.09 -5.01 -8.82
N ALA A 129 -4.77 -4.59 -7.59
CA ALA A 129 -4.73 -3.18 -7.21
C ALA A 129 -3.72 -2.39 -8.08
N GLY A 130 -2.55 -2.99 -8.33
CA GLY A 130 -1.52 -2.40 -9.18
C GLY A 130 -1.91 -2.17 -10.64
N ILE A 131 -2.87 -2.94 -11.18
CA ILE A 131 -3.43 -2.74 -12.54
C ILE A 131 -4.53 -1.66 -12.51
N TRP A 132 -5.37 -1.65 -11.48
CA TRP A 132 -6.43 -0.66 -11.35
C TRP A 132 -5.90 0.76 -11.10
N MET A 133 -4.77 0.90 -10.40
CA MET A 133 -4.19 2.21 -10.03
C MET A 133 -3.97 3.14 -11.26
N PRO A 134 -3.26 2.74 -12.33
CA PRO A 134 -3.06 3.64 -13.47
C PRO A 134 -4.37 3.98 -14.20
N HIS A 135 -5.35 3.07 -14.20
CA HIS A 135 -6.66 3.33 -14.78
C HIS A 135 -7.40 4.41 -13.98
N LEU A 136 -7.53 4.22 -12.67
CA LEU A 136 -8.19 5.19 -11.79
C LEU A 136 -7.50 6.56 -11.82
N LEU A 137 -6.17 6.57 -11.76
CA LEU A 137 -5.39 7.81 -11.87
C LEU A 137 -5.65 8.55 -13.18
N SER A 138 -5.77 7.83 -14.31
CA SER A 138 -6.11 8.38 -15.61
C SER A 138 -7.54 8.95 -15.65
N LEU A 139 -8.52 8.26 -15.07
CA LEU A 139 -9.90 8.74 -14.95
C LEU A 139 -9.96 10.04 -14.16
N ILE A 140 -9.36 10.07 -12.96
CA ILE A 140 -9.32 11.28 -12.11
C ILE A 140 -8.65 12.44 -12.86
N HIS A 141 -7.51 12.20 -13.50
CA HIS A 141 -6.82 13.24 -14.26
C HIS A 141 -7.67 13.78 -15.42
N SER A 142 -8.37 12.91 -16.16
CA SER A 142 -9.27 13.30 -17.26
C SER A 142 -10.45 14.12 -16.73
N CYS A 143 -11.12 13.65 -15.68
CA CYS A 143 -12.26 14.33 -15.09
C CYS A 143 -11.88 15.67 -14.46
N ALA A 144 -10.71 15.77 -13.83
CA ALA A 144 -10.18 17.01 -13.26
C ALA A 144 -9.92 18.12 -14.27
N ARG A 145 -9.69 17.76 -15.53
CA ARG A 145 -9.52 18.75 -16.64
C ARG A 145 -10.84 19.27 -17.19
N THR A 146 -11.92 18.54 -17.01
CA THR A 146 -13.26 18.88 -17.54
C THR A 146 -14.20 19.45 -16.48
N HIS A 147 -13.94 19.19 -15.21
CA HIS A 147 -14.70 19.68 -14.08
C HIS A 147 -13.83 20.57 -13.21
N SER A 148 -14.28 21.79 -12.95
CA SER A 148 -13.59 22.74 -12.08
C SER A 148 -13.76 22.42 -10.61
N ASP A 149 -14.90 21.84 -10.23
CA ASP A 149 -15.19 21.42 -8.86
C ASP A 149 -14.63 20.03 -8.57
N PRO A 150 -13.87 19.82 -7.47
CA PRO A 150 -13.31 18.53 -7.10
C PRO A 150 -14.34 17.44 -6.83
N GLY A 151 -15.46 17.77 -6.19
CA GLY A 151 -16.54 16.82 -5.92
C GLY A 151 -17.17 16.31 -7.23
N ASP A 152 -17.44 17.23 -8.17
CA ASP A 152 -17.92 16.87 -9.50
C ASP A 152 -16.93 16.01 -10.29
N ALA A 153 -15.63 16.34 -10.22
CA ALA A 153 -14.59 15.56 -10.87
C ALA A 153 -14.52 14.13 -10.33
N ILE A 154 -14.56 13.96 -9.00
CA ILE A 154 -14.56 12.65 -8.34
C ILE A 154 -15.86 11.90 -8.62
N ALA A 155 -17.04 12.58 -8.62
CA ALA A 155 -18.30 11.97 -8.97
C ALA A 155 -18.31 11.45 -10.43
N ALA A 156 -17.71 12.19 -11.36
CA ALA A 156 -17.58 11.76 -12.75
C ALA A 156 -16.66 10.55 -12.86
N ALA A 157 -15.47 10.59 -12.21
CA ALA A 157 -14.54 9.46 -12.19
C ALA A 157 -15.17 8.20 -11.57
N ASN A 158 -15.94 8.35 -10.48
CA ASN A 158 -16.66 7.25 -9.86
C ASN A 158 -17.72 6.63 -10.79
N ARG A 159 -18.49 7.45 -11.51
CA ARG A 159 -19.49 6.93 -12.49
C ARG A 159 -18.81 6.14 -13.60
N GLU A 160 -17.69 6.63 -14.14
CA GLU A 160 -16.92 5.92 -15.18
C GLU A 160 -16.33 4.62 -14.64
N LEU A 161 -15.77 4.64 -13.42
CA LEU A 161 -15.23 3.45 -12.75
C LEU A 161 -16.31 2.38 -12.57
N CYS A 162 -17.49 2.75 -12.06
CA CYS A 162 -18.63 1.84 -11.86
C CYS A 162 -19.31 1.41 -13.16
N GLY A 163 -19.21 2.19 -14.23
CA GLY A 163 -19.76 1.88 -15.55
C GLY A 163 -18.89 0.96 -16.40
N GLY A 164 -17.69 0.63 -15.93
CA GLY A 164 -16.74 -0.25 -16.62
C GLY A 164 -17.17 -1.73 -16.65
N TYR A 165 -16.29 -2.57 -17.21
CA TYR A 165 -16.54 -4.01 -17.29
C TYR A 165 -16.13 -4.70 -15.98
N GLY A 166 -17.11 -5.28 -15.27
CA GLY A 166 -16.92 -6.05 -14.04
C GLY A 166 -17.19 -5.26 -12.76
N GLU A 167 -16.87 -5.87 -11.61
CA GLU A 167 -16.98 -5.20 -10.32
C GLU A 167 -15.82 -4.20 -10.15
N PRO A 168 -16.12 -2.91 -9.91
CA PRO A 168 -15.09 -1.92 -9.68
C PRO A 168 -14.40 -2.19 -8.33
N PRO A 169 -13.11 -1.87 -8.20
CA PRO A 169 -12.45 -1.89 -6.90
C PRO A 169 -13.00 -0.76 -6.03
N LEU A 170 -13.02 -0.95 -4.72
CA LEU A 170 -13.14 0.16 -3.79
C LEU A 170 -11.83 0.94 -3.78
N ALA A 171 -11.91 2.26 -3.79
CA ALA A 171 -10.74 3.11 -3.72
C ALA A 171 -10.97 4.33 -2.82
N ALA A 172 -10.11 4.51 -1.84
CA ALA A 172 -10.03 5.73 -1.07
C ALA A 172 -9.22 6.76 -1.86
N VAL A 173 -9.74 7.98 -2.02
CA VAL A 173 -9.09 9.03 -2.83
C VAL A 173 -9.26 10.39 -2.19
N PHE A 174 -8.17 11.12 -2.07
CA PHE A 174 -8.18 12.56 -1.85
C PHE A 174 -7.78 13.25 -3.15
N PHE A 175 -8.61 14.17 -3.62
CA PHE A 175 -8.31 15.02 -4.78
C PHE A 175 -8.45 16.49 -4.39
N ALA A 176 -7.45 17.30 -4.74
CA ALA A 176 -7.47 18.75 -4.50
C ALA A 176 -6.98 19.54 -5.72
N ARG A 177 -7.56 20.72 -5.89
CA ARG A 177 -7.09 21.79 -6.78
C ARG A 177 -6.46 22.86 -5.90
N LEU A 178 -5.19 23.12 -6.11
CA LEU A 178 -4.41 24.13 -5.39
C LEU A 178 -4.14 25.31 -6.33
N GLU A 179 -4.63 26.48 -5.95
CA GLU A 179 -4.28 27.73 -6.61
C GLU A 179 -2.94 28.26 -6.08
N GLU A 180 -1.93 28.31 -6.95
CA GLU A 180 -0.56 28.64 -6.54
C GLU A 180 -0.42 30.09 -6.03
N VAL A 181 -1.20 31.03 -6.57
CA VAL A 181 -1.11 32.46 -6.22
C VAL A 181 -1.77 32.71 -4.87
N SER A 182 -3.03 32.34 -4.71
CA SER A 182 -3.80 32.55 -3.47
C SER A 182 -3.43 31.56 -2.38
N GLY A 183 -3.11 30.31 -2.75
CA GLY A 183 -2.97 29.18 -1.85
C GLY A 183 -4.32 28.59 -1.42
N GLU A 184 -5.39 28.92 -2.14
CA GLU A 184 -6.69 28.30 -1.96
C GLU A 184 -6.64 26.86 -2.41
N ILE A 185 -7.25 25.98 -1.62
CA ILE A 185 -7.41 24.55 -1.90
C ILE A 185 -8.89 24.25 -1.93
N CYS A 186 -9.42 23.89 -3.11
CA CYS A 186 -10.70 23.20 -3.23
C CYS A 186 -10.44 21.71 -3.26
N TYR A 187 -11.12 20.91 -2.43
CA TYR A 187 -10.80 19.48 -2.30
C TYR A 187 -12.04 18.60 -2.11
N CYS A 188 -11.86 17.32 -2.38
CA CYS A 188 -12.82 16.25 -2.07
C CYS A 188 -12.05 15.06 -1.46
N ASN A 189 -12.47 14.63 -0.28
CA ASN A 189 -11.93 13.43 0.39
C ASN A 189 -12.94 12.28 0.29
N ALA A 190 -12.66 11.32 -0.52
CA ALA A 190 -13.49 10.14 -0.76
C ALA A 190 -12.93 8.92 -0.01
N GLY A 191 -12.95 8.94 1.32
CA GLY A 191 -12.61 7.80 2.17
C GLY A 191 -11.13 7.65 2.57
N LEU A 192 -10.25 8.59 2.19
CA LEU A 192 -8.86 8.56 2.68
C LEU A 192 -8.78 9.08 4.14
N PRO A 193 -7.82 8.65 4.97
CA PRO A 193 -7.56 9.32 6.25
C PRO A 193 -7.45 10.83 6.05
N SER A 194 -8.20 11.59 6.86
CA SER A 194 -8.38 13.04 6.60
C SER A 194 -7.05 13.77 6.49
N PRO A 195 -6.71 14.33 5.32
CA PRO A 195 -5.52 15.14 5.17
C PRO A 195 -5.58 16.35 6.09
N VAL A 196 -4.43 16.85 6.51
CA VAL A 196 -4.34 17.96 7.46
C VAL A 196 -3.48 19.10 6.92
N ILE A 197 -3.91 20.34 7.16
CA ILE A 197 -3.08 21.53 6.96
C ILE A 197 -2.55 21.99 8.31
N LEU A 198 -1.24 21.90 8.49
CA LEU A 198 -0.55 22.48 9.62
C LEU A 198 -0.32 23.96 9.35
N LYS A 199 -0.93 24.80 10.14
CA LYS A 199 -0.74 26.24 10.07
C LYS A 199 0.58 26.64 10.74
N ARG A 200 1.28 27.58 10.17
CA ARG A 200 2.53 28.13 10.74
C ARG A 200 2.41 28.56 12.22
N GLY A 201 1.20 28.87 12.67
CA GLY A 201 0.87 29.29 14.06
C GLY A 201 0.42 28.14 14.96
N ASN A 202 0.81 26.90 14.71
CA ASN A 202 0.45 25.69 15.47
C ASN A 202 -1.04 25.26 15.41
N GLY A 203 -1.83 25.81 14.50
CA GLY A 203 -3.18 25.30 14.21
C GLY A 203 -3.12 24.08 13.30
N VAL A 204 -4.10 23.19 13.45
CA VAL A 204 -4.33 22.06 12.55
C VAL A 204 -5.73 22.19 11.97
N GLU A 205 -5.85 22.10 10.65
CA GLU A 205 -7.11 22.09 9.93
C GLU A 205 -7.25 20.75 9.21
N SER A 206 -8.31 20.00 9.51
CA SER A 206 -8.61 18.70 8.92
C SER A 206 -9.45 18.88 7.66
N LEU A 207 -9.14 18.17 6.60
CA LEU A 207 -9.83 18.24 5.30
C LEU A 207 -10.79 17.05 5.16
N GLU A 208 -12.02 17.19 5.66
CA GLU A 208 -12.97 16.10 5.83
C GLU A 208 -14.08 16.07 4.77
N SER A 209 -14.34 17.20 4.07
CA SER A 209 -15.42 17.28 3.07
C SER A 209 -15.17 16.32 1.92
N GLY A 210 -16.20 15.60 1.49
CA GLY A 210 -16.09 14.63 0.39
C GLY A 210 -17.25 13.65 0.38
N GLY A 211 -16.97 12.37 0.31
CA GLY A 211 -17.96 11.31 0.19
C GLY A 211 -17.43 9.91 0.48
N PRO A 212 -18.17 8.86 0.12
CA PRO A 212 -17.72 7.49 0.30
C PRO A 212 -16.55 7.15 -0.62
N MET A 213 -15.91 6.02 -0.41
CA MET A 213 -14.90 5.46 -1.33
C MET A 213 -15.49 5.31 -2.74
N LEU A 214 -14.67 5.55 -3.76
CA LEU A 214 -15.04 5.28 -5.16
C LEU A 214 -15.29 3.77 -5.34
N GLY A 215 -16.16 3.44 -6.28
CA GLY A 215 -16.51 2.05 -6.56
C GLY A 215 -17.61 1.49 -5.65
N ALA A 216 -17.96 2.16 -4.54
CA ALA A 216 -19.00 1.68 -3.63
C ALA A 216 -20.40 1.71 -4.28
N THR A 217 -20.74 2.76 -5.00
CA THR A 217 -21.96 2.89 -5.80
C THR A 217 -21.82 3.99 -6.85
N ALA A 218 -22.33 3.76 -8.05
CA ALA A 218 -22.33 4.76 -9.12
C ALA A 218 -23.12 6.04 -8.77
N ALA A 219 -24.08 5.94 -7.85
CA ALA A 219 -24.92 7.05 -7.41
C ALA A 219 -24.35 7.86 -6.25
N ALA A 220 -23.11 7.58 -5.81
CA ALA A 220 -22.46 8.33 -4.73
C ALA A 220 -22.35 9.82 -5.07
N THR A 221 -22.56 10.65 -4.07
CA THR A 221 -22.37 12.10 -4.14
C THR A 221 -21.12 12.48 -3.36
N PHE A 222 -20.45 13.54 -3.80
CA PHE A 222 -19.19 13.99 -3.24
C PHE A 222 -19.21 15.50 -3.04
N ASP A 223 -18.99 15.92 -1.82
CA ASP A 223 -18.98 17.33 -1.46
C ASP A 223 -17.58 17.94 -1.65
N THR A 224 -17.54 19.21 -2.02
CA THR A 224 -16.29 19.98 -2.12
C THR A 224 -16.08 20.80 -0.85
N GLY A 225 -14.90 20.65 -0.25
CA GLY A 225 -14.40 21.51 0.81
C GLY A 225 -13.48 22.60 0.29
N ILE A 226 -13.38 23.70 1.03
CA ILE A 226 -12.47 24.81 0.71
C ILE A 226 -11.59 25.09 1.94
N ALA A 227 -10.30 25.21 1.71
CA ALA A 227 -9.30 25.59 2.71
C ALA A 227 -8.29 26.56 2.10
N THR A 228 -7.44 27.17 2.91
CA THR A 228 -6.39 28.06 2.42
C THR A 228 -5.06 27.75 3.10
N MET A 229 -4.02 27.58 2.31
CA MET A 229 -2.65 27.50 2.81
C MET A 229 -2.00 28.89 2.81
N GLY A 230 -1.64 29.41 3.99
CA GLY A 230 -0.78 30.57 4.16
C GLY A 230 0.70 30.24 3.92
N LYS A 231 1.54 31.28 3.77
CA LYS A 231 3.00 31.07 3.67
C LYS A 231 3.56 30.42 4.93
N GLY A 232 4.21 29.27 4.77
CA GLY A 232 4.75 28.46 5.85
C GLY A 232 3.80 27.33 6.32
N ASP A 233 2.56 27.27 5.81
CA ASP A 233 1.65 26.16 6.07
C ASP A 233 2.09 24.90 5.30
N THR A 234 1.70 23.75 5.82
CA THR A 234 2.06 22.46 5.23
C THR A 234 0.84 21.55 5.20
N LEU A 235 0.46 21.09 3.99
CA LEU A 235 -0.55 20.03 3.80
C LEU A 235 0.16 18.67 3.87
N ILE A 236 -0.49 17.74 4.57
CA ILE A 236 -0.05 16.35 4.69
C ILE A 236 -1.23 15.47 4.35
N ALA A 237 -1.01 14.56 3.41
CA ALA A 237 -1.96 13.52 3.03
C ALA A 237 -1.26 12.16 3.06
N CYS A 238 -1.92 11.14 3.57
CA CYS A 238 -1.36 9.78 3.66
C CYS A 238 -2.43 8.72 3.42
N SER A 239 -2.00 7.51 3.06
CA SER A 239 -2.85 6.31 3.09
C SER A 239 -3.03 5.81 4.54
N ASP A 240 -3.96 4.86 4.71
CA ASP A 240 -4.23 4.23 6.01
C ASP A 240 -3.03 3.46 6.55
N GLY A 241 -2.17 2.89 5.68
CA GLY A 241 -0.94 2.22 6.11
C GLY A 241 -0.01 3.07 7.00
N VAL A 242 -0.15 4.41 6.96
CA VAL A 242 0.54 5.32 7.88
C VAL A 242 -0.14 5.36 9.24
N THR A 243 -1.46 5.55 9.27
CA THR A 243 -2.24 5.70 10.50
C THR A 243 -2.52 4.37 11.20
N GLU A 244 -2.66 3.29 10.45
CA GLU A 244 -2.87 1.93 10.94
C GLU A 244 -1.55 1.15 11.15
N CYS A 245 -0.40 1.82 11.02
CA CYS A 245 0.88 1.22 11.37
C CYS A 245 0.87 0.79 12.84
N GLU A 246 1.12 -0.51 13.07
CA GLU A 246 1.11 -1.09 14.41
C GLU A 246 2.52 -1.25 14.98
N ASN A 247 2.63 -1.10 16.31
CA ASN A 247 3.85 -1.40 17.06
C ASN A 247 3.87 -2.86 17.58
N SER A 248 4.93 -3.22 18.31
CA SER A 248 5.09 -4.54 18.93
C SER A 248 4.01 -4.89 19.97
N CYS A 249 3.23 -3.91 20.42
CA CYS A 249 2.10 -4.08 21.36
C CYS A 249 0.73 -4.07 20.63
N GLU A 250 0.69 -4.19 19.31
CA GLU A 250 -0.53 -4.12 18.47
C GLU A 250 -1.32 -2.81 18.61
N GLN A 251 -0.63 -1.72 18.92
CA GLN A 251 -1.23 -0.39 19.00
C GLN A 251 -1.00 0.33 17.67
N GLU A 252 -2.04 0.96 17.13
CA GLU A 252 -1.95 1.78 15.93
C GLU A 252 -1.34 3.16 16.24
N LEU A 253 -0.61 3.71 15.28
CA LEU A 253 -0.07 5.07 15.35
C LEU A 253 -1.21 6.11 15.46
N GLY A 254 -2.25 5.94 14.65
CA GLY A 254 -3.42 6.79 14.58
C GLY A 254 -3.12 8.22 14.10
N ALA A 255 -4.16 9.00 13.88
CA ALA A 255 -4.03 10.41 13.49
C ALA A 255 -3.28 11.25 14.55
N ALA A 256 -3.45 10.95 15.84
CA ALA A 256 -2.77 11.65 16.93
C ALA A 256 -1.24 11.41 16.90
N GLY A 257 -0.80 10.18 16.62
CA GLY A 257 0.61 9.84 16.47
C GLY A 257 1.24 10.55 15.27
N LEU A 258 0.52 10.55 14.13
CA LEU A 258 0.93 11.28 12.93
C LEU A 258 1.10 12.78 13.23
N LEU A 259 0.12 13.43 13.86
CA LEU A 259 0.20 14.85 14.21
C LEU A 259 1.36 15.15 15.16
N LYS A 260 1.66 14.27 16.10
CA LYS A 260 2.82 14.39 17.01
C LYS A 260 4.14 14.31 16.23
N ALA A 261 4.26 13.35 15.31
CA ALA A 261 5.43 13.20 14.45
C ALA A 261 5.68 14.46 13.61
N VAL A 262 4.61 15.04 13.06
CA VAL A 262 4.67 16.23 12.21
C VAL A 262 4.99 17.51 13.00
N GLY A 263 4.43 17.67 14.18
CA GLY A 263 4.59 18.89 15.03
C GLY A 263 6.04 19.23 15.33
N ALA A 264 6.92 18.21 15.38
CA ALA A 264 8.34 18.38 15.62
C ALA A 264 9.08 19.05 14.43
N TYR A 265 8.52 19.05 13.20
CA TYR A 265 9.22 19.45 11.97
C TYR A 265 8.52 20.56 11.17
N SER A 266 7.62 21.31 11.78
CA SER A 266 6.78 22.32 11.11
C SER A 266 7.53 23.44 10.36
N ARG A 267 8.85 23.55 10.54
CA ARG A 267 9.71 24.58 9.88
C ARG A 267 10.68 24.00 8.84
N SER A 268 10.68 22.70 8.62
CA SER A 268 11.57 22.01 7.70
C SER A 268 11.08 22.10 6.25
N SER A 269 11.90 21.76 5.26
CA SER A 269 11.46 21.62 3.87
C SER A 269 10.45 20.48 3.73
N ALA A 270 9.67 20.45 2.63
CA ALA A 270 8.72 19.36 2.39
C ALA A 270 9.40 17.97 2.46
N SER A 271 10.58 17.82 1.85
CA SER A 271 11.34 16.58 1.88
C SER A 271 11.82 16.20 3.28
N GLN A 272 12.35 17.17 4.04
CA GLN A 272 12.78 16.90 5.42
C GLN A 272 11.58 16.49 6.29
N THR A 273 10.44 17.16 6.15
CA THR A 273 9.20 16.80 6.85
C THR A 273 8.74 15.40 6.47
N LEU A 274 8.72 15.07 5.17
CA LEU A 274 8.37 13.74 4.66
C LEU A 274 9.22 12.65 5.33
N PHE A 275 10.54 12.73 5.21
CA PHE A 275 11.45 11.70 5.74
C PHE A 275 11.43 11.63 7.27
N SER A 276 11.18 12.75 7.95
CA SER A 276 11.06 12.74 9.42
C SER A 276 9.78 12.04 9.88
N ILE A 277 8.66 12.22 9.18
CA ILE A 277 7.42 11.49 9.47
C ILE A 277 7.63 10.01 9.22
N ILE A 278 8.22 9.63 8.08
CA ILE A 278 8.51 8.24 7.74
C ILE A 278 9.42 7.62 8.82
N GLY A 279 10.48 8.30 9.23
CA GLY A 279 11.33 7.85 10.32
C GLY A 279 10.56 7.61 11.61
N SER A 280 9.65 8.53 11.98
CA SER A 280 8.81 8.37 13.18
C SER A 280 7.83 7.20 13.08
N VAL A 281 7.28 6.92 11.88
CA VAL A 281 6.41 5.75 11.63
C VAL A 281 7.21 4.45 11.78
N LEU A 282 8.41 4.38 11.19
CA LEU A 282 9.27 3.20 11.27
C LEU A 282 9.79 2.97 12.70
N ASP A 283 10.13 4.05 13.42
CA ASP A 283 10.51 3.97 14.84
C ASP A 283 9.36 3.47 15.71
N PHE A 284 8.12 3.93 15.42
CA PHE A 284 6.92 3.45 16.10
C PHE A 284 6.63 1.97 15.82
N ALA A 285 6.86 1.51 14.59
CA ALA A 285 6.70 0.10 14.21
C ALA A 285 7.64 -0.84 14.97
N ASP A 286 8.73 -0.32 15.58
CA ASP A 286 9.66 -1.06 16.43
C ASP A 286 10.18 -2.36 15.77
N GLY A 287 10.53 -2.27 14.48
CA GLY A 287 11.03 -3.39 13.69
C GLY A 287 9.96 -4.37 13.20
N GLN A 288 8.67 -4.11 13.44
CA GLN A 288 7.59 -4.88 12.83
C GLN A 288 7.54 -4.65 11.32
N ALA A 289 7.19 -5.69 10.58
CA ALA A 289 6.94 -5.57 9.16
C ALA A 289 5.67 -4.75 8.93
N LEU A 290 5.74 -3.80 7.98
CA LEU A 290 4.55 -3.06 7.56
C LEU A 290 3.50 -4.03 7.02
N ARG A 291 2.25 -3.85 7.43
CA ARG A 291 1.12 -4.68 7.00
C ARG A 291 0.46 -4.16 5.74
N ASP A 292 0.56 -2.85 5.48
CA ASP A 292 0.03 -2.19 4.30
C ASP A 292 1.03 -1.23 3.65
N ASP A 293 0.74 -0.87 2.40
CA ASP A 293 1.50 0.12 1.65
C ASP A 293 1.46 1.45 2.41
N LEU A 294 2.60 2.14 2.48
CA LEU A 294 2.72 3.40 3.18
C LEU A 294 2.93 4.51 2.16
N THR A 295 1.93 5.38 2.01
CA THR A 295 2.00 6.54 1.12
C THR A 295 1.88 7.83 1.91
N LEU A 296 2.79 8.75 1.64
CA LEU A 296 2.81 10.06 2.29
C LEU A 296 3.14 11.14 1.26
N LEU A 297 2.32 12.19 1.23
CA LEU A 297 2.52 13.40 0.45
C LEU A 297 2.58 14.62 1.37
N VAL A 298 3.59 15.46 1.19
CA VAL A 298 3.80 16.71 1.90
C VAL A 298 3.86 17.85 0.90
N VAL A 299 2.98 18.84 1.05
CA VAL A 299 2.95 20.07 0.25
C VAL A 299 3.15 21.26 1.17
N ARG A 300 4.23 22.02 0.97
CA ARG A 300 4.58 23.18 1.79
C ARG A 300 4.52 24.46 0.98
N ARG A 301 3.77 25.45 1.45
CA ARG A 301 3.79 26.79 0.86
C ARG A 301 4.99 27.58 1.38
N VAL A 302 5.87 28.02 0.50
CA VAL A 302 7.07 28.78 0.83
C VAL A 302 6.99 30.23 0.31
N ALA A 303 7.83 31.12 0.82
CA ALA A 303 7.95 32.46 0.24
C ALA A 303 8.63 32.38 -1.12
N ALA A 304 8.18 33.18 -2.10
CA ALA A 304 8.68 33.16 -3.49
C ALA A 304 10.21 33.34 -3.63
N SER A 305 10.90 33.80 -2.61
CA SER A 305 12.36 34.02 -2.59
C SER A 305 13.20 32.79 -2.23
N SER A 306 12.60 31.66 -1.86
CA SER A 306 13.31 30.44 -1.45
C SER A 306 13.54 29.43 -2.59
N ILE A 307 13.10 29.74 -3.80
CA ILE A 307 13.13 28.83 -4.97
C ILE A 307 14.42 28.98 -5.83
N LEU A 308 15.24 30.00 -5.52
CA LEU A 308 16.49 30.27 -6.25
C LEU A 308 17.70 29.88 -5.39
N ARG A 309 17.96 28.59 -5.20
CA ARG A 309 19.30 28.11 -4.87
C ARG A 309 19.49 26.63 -5.23
#